data_b4001f6332464c29acebb1d73e04fb10
#
_entry.id   b4001f6332464c29acebb1d73e04fb10
#
_cell.length_a   1.000
_cell.length_b   1.000
_cell.length_c   1.000
_cell.angle_alpha   90.00
_cell.angle_beta   90.00
_cell.angle_gamma   90.00
#
_symmetry.space_group_name_H-M   'P 1'
#
loop_
_entity.id
_entity.type
_entity.pdbx_description
1 polymer ?
#
loop_
_entity_poly.entity_id
_entity_poly.type
_entity_poly.pdbx_seq_one_letter_code
_entity_poly.pdbx_strand_id
1 'polypeptide(L)'
;MHVEACAWLVGLKSNDRAYNTQRTYAGRIALYLSYCSENAVDWTRPSLAQLMAMMRWLVDEPLPPKGRRPNPVPRFRDKGTANKIMGTVGEFLKWSALQGWVPASVVSQLVQPKFLHYTPSGFDQGEDGQHRMIQERRIKYRVAVPGYEWLSDDQIDQVLDCTTHARDRFLVALLAVTGMRIGEGLGLRREDMHFLPVSASLGCRVEGPHVHVRRRLNSNNAYAKSHYPRWIPVEADTVELYAAYRYERDAVPEAEGCDMVFVNLFRAPLGEPMKYPSTYELFKRLAARAGFRARPHMLRHSAITRWLRSGMDRDVAQNMAGHQSPQSMDPYTHATDQDKRDAVKLVAAKRKEARQ
;
A
#
# COMPACT_ATOMS: atom_id res chain seq x y z
N MET A 1 -28.85 2.61 -13.69
CA MET A 1 -28.15 2.29 -12.41
C MET A 1 -28.41 0.81 -12.13
N HIS A 2 -27.38 0.03 -11.77
CA HIS A 2 -27.53 -1.40 -11.51
C HIS A 2 -27.80 -1.61 -10.02
N VAL A 3 -29.02 -2.00 -9.66
CA VAL A 3 -29.52 -2.02 -8.29
C VAL A 3 -28.72 -2.98 -7.41
N GLU A 4 -28.43 -4.17 -7.89
CA GLU A 4 -27.69 -5.21 -7.16
C GLU A 4 -26.24 -4.81 -6.88
N ALA A 5 -25.59 -4.16 -7.85
CA ALA A 5 -24.25 -3.63 -7.66
C ALA A 5 -24.24 -2.49 -6.60
N CYS A 6 -25.24 -1.62 -6.62
CA CYS A 6 -25.39 -0.59 -5.61
C CYS A 6 -25.64 -1.19 -4.21
N ALA A 7 -26.50 -2.18 -4.11
CA ALA A 7 -26.77 -2.88 -2.84
C ALA A 7 -25.49 -3.52 -2.27
N TRP A 8 -24.69 -4.18 -3.12
CA TRP A 8 -23.39 -4.72 -2.69
C TRP A 8 -22.43 -3.65 -2.18
N LEU A 9 -22.34 -2.51 -2.89
CA LEU A 9 -21.48 -1.38 -2.48
C LEU A 9 -21.95 -0.77 -1.15
N VAL A 10 -23.25 -0.69 -0.90
CA VAL A 10 -23.81 -0.29 0.40
C VAL A 10 -23.40 -1.29 1.48
N GLY A 11 -23.48 -2.59 1.21
CA GLY A 11 -23.01 -3.64 2.12
C GLY A 11 -21.51 -3.51 2.45
N LEU A 12 -20.67 -3.16 1.48
CA LEU A 12 -19.24 -2.88 1.73
C LEU A 12 -19.05 -1.67 2.65
N LYS A 13 -19.85 -0.61 2.49
CA LYS A 13 -19.83 0.56 3.36
C LYS A 13 -20.25 0.20 4.79
N SER A 14 -21.31 -0.59 4.95
CA SER A 14 -21.79 -1.05 6.26
C SER A 14 -20.77 -1.94 6.99
N ASN A 15 -19.87 -2.59 6.26
CA ASN A 15 -18.75 -3.37 6.81
C ASN A 15 -17.46 -2.55 6.96
N ASP A 16 -17.53 -1.22 7.11
CA ASP A 16 -16.40 -0.31 7.31
C ASP A 16 -15.26 -0.45 6.29
N ARG A 17 -15.56 -0.91 5.07
CA ARG A 17 -14.55 -0.95 4.01
C ARG A 17 -14.13 0.47 3.63
N ALA A 18 -12.82 0.71 3.59
CA ALA A 18 -12.26 2.01 3.24
C ALA A 18 -12.84 2.56 1.93
N TYR A 19 -13.11 3.87 1.88
CA TYR A 19 -13.67 4.55 0.71
C TYR A 19 -12.95 4.23 -0.60
N ASN A 20 -11.62 4.21 -0.60
CA ASN A 20 -10.83 3.85 -1.79
C ASN A 20 -11.06 2.40 -2.25
N THR A 21 -11.36 1.48 -1.33
CA THR A 21 -11.75 0.10 -1.65
C THR A 21 -13.11 0.09 -2.34
N GLN A 22 -14.09 0.78 -1.77
CA GLN A 22 -15.44 0.89 -2.34
C GLN A 22 -15.38 1.48 -3.76
N ARG A 23 -14.67 2.61 -3.94
CA ARG A 23 -14.48 3.26 -5.25
C ARG A 23 -13.82 2.33 -6.28
N THR A 24 -12.78 1.61 -5.86
CA THR A 24 -12.07 0.66 -6.74
C THR A 24 -12.97 -0.50 -7.13
N TYR A 25 -13.72 -1.04 -6.19
CA TYR A 25 -14.64 -2.15 -6.41
C TYR A 25 -15.80 -1.72 -7.31
N ALA A 26 -16.36 -0.52 -7.10
CA ALA A 26 -17.38 0.05 -7.98
C ALA A 26 -16.91 0.12 -9.45
N GLY A 27 -15.71 0.64 -9.70
CA GLY A 27 -15.15 0.69 -11.05
C GLY A 27 -14.90 -0.69 -11.67
N ARG A 28 -14.49 -1.68 -10.87
CA ARG A 28 -14.28 -3.06 -11.36
C ARG A 28 -15.60 -3.75 -11.70
N ILE A 29 -16.64 -3.54 -10.90
CA ILE A 29 -17.96 -4.14 -11.17
C ILE A 29 -18.64 -3.42 -12.32
N ALA A 30 -18.52 -2.10 -12.43
CA ALA A 30 -19.00 -1.38 -13.62
C ALA A 30 -18.37 -1.95 -14.90
N LEU A 31 -17.05 -2.22 -14.90
CA LEU A 31 -16.36 -2.83 -16.03
C LEU A 31 -16.89 -4.24 -16.35
N TYR A 32 -17.16 -5.07 -15.33
CA TYR A 32 -17.77 -6.39 -15.51
C TYR A 32 -19.15 -6.30 -16.13
N LEU A 33 -20.02 -5.44 -15.60
CA LEU A 33 -21.39 -5.28 -16.09
C LEU A 33 -21.44 -4.71 -17.51
N SER A 34 -20.53 -3.76 -17.83
CA SER A 34 -20.39 -3.25 -19.20
C SER A 34 -19.96 -4.35 -20.16
N TYR A 35 -18.94 -5.15 -19.79
CA TYR A 35 -18.52 -6.31 -20.58
C TYR A 35 -19.67 -7.29 -20.82
N CYS A 36 -20.45 -7.62 -19.80
CA CYS A 36 -21.59 -8.53 -19.93
C CYS A 36 -22.62 -7.95 -20.90
N SER A 37 -22.95 -6.66 -20.79
CA SER A 37 -23.89 -5.97 -21.69
C SER A 37 -23.41 -5.98 -23.14
N GLU A 38 -22.14 -5.64 -23.39
CA GLU A 38 -21.54 -5.56 -24.72
C GLU A 38 -21.40 -6.92 -25.41
N ASN A 39 -21.26 -8.02 -24.62
CA ASN A 39 -21.04 -9.37 -25.13
C ASN A 39 -22.28 -10.28 -24.96
N ALA A 40 -23.45 -9.72 -24.69
CA ALA A 40 -24.70 -10.46 -24.47
C ALA A 40 -24.57 -11.59 -23.43
N VAL A 41 -23.83 -11.36 -22.35
CA VAL A 41 -23.66 -12.28 -21.24
C VAL A 41 -24.66 -11.95 -20.13
N ASP A 42 -25.44 -12.92 -19.71
CA ASP A 42 -26.23 -12.78 -18.48
C ASP A 42 -25.30 -12.74 -17.27
N TRP A 43 -25.16 -11.58 -16.67
CA TRP A 43 -24.28 -11.35 -15.52
C TRP A 43 -24.66 -12.23 -14.30
N THR A 44 -25.92 -12.67 -14.21
CA THR A 44 -26.39 -13.53 -13.12
C THR A 44 -26.04 -15.02 -13.32
N ARG A 45 -25.79 -15.43 -14.57
CA ARG A 45 -25.51 -16.81 -14.96
C ARG A 45 -24.32 -16.95 -15.91
N PRO A 46 -23.20 -16.27 -15.65
CA PRO A 46 -22.04 -16.38 -16.52
C PRO A 46 -21.46 -17.81 -16.46
N SER A 47 -21.18 -18.38 -17.61
CA SER A 47 -20.46 -19.64 -17.69
C SER A 47 -18.97 -19.44 -17.39
N LEU A 48 -18.26 -20.51 -17.01
CA LEU A 48 -16.82 -20.47 -16.81
C LEU A 48 -16.08 -19.97 -18.08
N ALA A 49 -16.52 -20.43 -19.26
CA ALA A 49 -15.94 -20.02 -20.54
C ALA A 49 -16.09 -18.51 -20.78
N GLN A 50 -17.25 -17.93 -20.49
CA GLN A 50 -17.49 -16.48 -20.61
C GLN A 50 -16.63 -15.68 -19.64
N LEU A 51 -16.46 -16.14 -18.40
CA LEU A 51 -15.57 -15.50 -17.42
C LEU A 51 -14.08 -15.59 -17.83
N MET A 52 -13.68 -16.72 -18.44
CA MET A 52 -12.33 -16.87 -19.01
C MET A 52 -12.14 -15.96 -20.24
N ALA A 53 -13.16 -15.79 -21.07
CA ALA A 53 -13.14 -14.83 -22.19
C ALA A 53 -12.98 -13.41 -21.69
N MET A 54 -13.73 -13.00 -20.66
CA MET A 54 -13.53 -11.69 -20.00
C MET A 54 -12.11 -11.53 -19.45
N MET A 55 -11.55 -12.55 -18.82
CA MET A 55 -10.19 -12.52 -18.30
C MET A 55 -9.15 -12.24 -19.39
N ARG A 56 -9.34 -12.84 -20.59
CA ARG A 56 -8.50 -12.58 -21.76
C ARG A 56 -8.73 -11.16 -22.29
N TRP A 57 -9.98 -10.78 -22.49
CA TRP A 57 -10.35 -9.44 -22.93
C TRP A 57 -9.73 -8.33 -22.03
N LEU A 58 -9.68 -8.53 -20.72
CA LEU A 58 -9.05 -7.58 -19.80
C LEU A 58 -7.58 -7.29 -20.12
N VAL A 59 -6.86 -8.24 -20.70
CA VAL A 59 -5.42 -8.10 -21.01
C VAL A 59 -5.20 -7.69 -22.46
N ASP A 60 -6.05 -8.16 -23.38
CA ASP A 60 -5.90 -7.96 -24.82
C ASP A 60 -6.54 -6.65 -25.31
N GLU A 61 -7.53 -6.12 -24.54
CA GLU A 61 -8.19 -4.86 -24.89
C GLU A 61 -7.34 -3.65 -24.48
N PRO A 62 -7.05 -2.73 -25.42
CA PRO A 62 -6.30 -1.54 -25.09
C PRO A 62 -7.09 -0.62 -24.15
N LEU A 63 -6.38 0.00 -23.22
CA LEU A 63 -6.94 0.98 -22.31
C LEU A 63 -7.30 2.26 -23.05
N PRO A 64 -8.41 2.92 -22.70
CA PRO A 64 -8.75 4.19 -23.29
C PRO A 64 -7.61 5.22 -23.12
N PRO A 65 -7.45 6.11 -24.10
CA PRO A 65 -6.43 7.15 -24.05
C PRO A 65 -6.58 8.03 -22.80
N LYS A 66 -5.46 8.40 -22.18
CA LYS A 66 -5.44 9.29 -21.01
C LYS A 66 -4.87 10.66 -21.35
N GLY A 67 -5.54 11.70 -20.84
CA GLY A 67 -5.06 13.08 -20.92
C GLY A 67 -5.39 13.78 -22.25
N ARG A 68 -5.02 15.07 -22.33
CA ARG A 68 -5.28 15.92 -23.51
C ARG A 68 -4.41 15.56 -24.73
N ARG A 69 -3.26 14.92 -24.49
CA ARG A 69 -2.35 14.42 -25.54
C ARG A 69 -2.10 12.93 -25.26
N PRO A 70 -2.94 12.03 -25.80
CA PRO A 70 -2.78 10.60 -25.60
C PRO A 70 -1.47 10.11 -26.22
N ASN A 71 -0.79 9.20 -25.52
CA ASN A 71 0.36 8.50 -26.09
C ASN A 71 -0.11 7.68 -27.31
N PRO A 72 0.54 7.75 -28.46
CA PRO A 72 0.19 6.95 -29.64
C PRO A 72 0.34 5.43 -29.40
N VAL A 73 1.16 5.02 -28.43
CA VAL A 73 1.34 3.60 -28.11
C VAL A 73 0.18 3.13 -27.23
N PRO A 74 -0.58 2.11 -27.66
CA PRO A 74 -1.65 1.51 -26.87
C PRO A 74 -1.11 0.97 -25.53
N ARG A 75 -1.90 1.16 -24.47
CA ARG A 75 -1.59 0.61 -23.14
C ARG A 75 -2.57 -0.49 -22.82
N PHE A 76 -2.07 -1.56 -22.24
CA PHE A 76 -2.84 -2.73 -21.84
C PHE A 76 -2.82 -2.90 -20.31
N ARG A 77 -3.76 -3.68 -19.78
CA ARG A 77 -3.73 -4.08 -18.37
C ARG A 77 -2.75 -5.21 -18.19
N ASP A 78 -1.99 -5.14 -17.10
CA ASP A 78 -1.17 -6.27 -16.70
C ASP A 78 -2.01 -7.42 -16.11
N LYS A 79 -1.47 -8.64 -16.16
CA LYS A 79 -2.11 -9.86 -15.65
C LYS A 79 -2.47 -9.78 -14.17
N GLY A 80 -1.67 -9.08 -13.35
CA GLY A 80 -1.94 -8.87 -11.93
C GLY A 80 -3.18 -7.98 -11.71
N THR A 81 -3.35 -6.96 -12.55
CA THR A 81 -4.54 -6.11 -12.53
C THR A 81 -5.79 -6.89 -12.97
N ALA A 82 -5.69 -7.71 -14.02
CA ALA A 82 -6.78 -8.58 -14.45
C ALA A 82 -7.19 -9.57 -13.32
N ASN A 83 -6.23 -10.18 -12.64
CA ASN A 83 -6.47 -11.03 -11.47
C ASN A 83 -7.23 -10.31 -10.34
N LYS A 84 -6.89 -9.03 -10.09
CA LYS A 84 -7.57 -8.21 -9.07
C LYS A 84 -8.99 -7.87 -9.46
N ILE A 85 -9.26 -7.60 -10.76
CA ILE A 85 -10.61 -7.35 -11.28
C ILE A 85 -11.45 -8.61 -11.14
N MET A 86 -10.99 -9.74 -11.67
CA MET A 86 -11.70 -11.01 -11.57
C MET A 86 -11.91 -11.47 -10.13
N GLY A 87 -10.98 -11.15 -9.22
CA GLY A 87 -11.17 -11.38 -7.79
C GLY A 87 -12.36 -10.60 -7.22
N THR A 88 -12.49 -9.32 -7.61
CA THR A 88 -13.62 -8.48 -7.18
C THR A 88 -14.95 -8.97 -7.79
N VAL A 89 -14.93 -9.39 -9.06
CA VAL A 89 -16.10 -10.02 -9.72
C VAL A 89 -16.53 -11.28 -8.97
N GLY A 90 -15.57 -12.13 -8.60
CA GLY A 90 -15.87 -13.35 -7.83
C GLY A 90 -16.46 -13.04 -6.44
N GLU A 91 -15.99 -12.01 -5.75
CA GLU A 91 -16.59 -11.57 -4.47
C GLU A 91 -18.03 -11.06 -4.67
N PHE A 92 -18.27 -10.29 -5.72
CA PHE A 92 -19.60 -9.78 -6.05
C PHE A 92 -20.56 -10.93 -6.38
N LEU A 93 -20.16 -11.89 -7.24
CA LEU A 93 -20.98 -13.05 -7.59
C LEU A 93 -21.28 -13.94 -6.36
N LYS A 94 -20.31 -14.15 -5.47
CA LYS A 94 -20.51 -14.87 -4.21
C LYS A 94 -21.54 -14.18 -3.33
N TRP A 95 -21.42 -12.87 -3.15
CA TRP A 95 -22.36 -12.10 -2.35
C TRP A 95 -23.77 -12.11 -3.01
N SER A 96 -23.84 -11.95 -4.34
CA SER A 96 -25.09 -12.00 -5.08
C SER A 96 -25.79 -13.37 -4.98
N ALA A 97 -25.03 -14.45 -4.87
CA ALA A 97 -25.59 -15.77 -4.63
C ALA A 97 -26.23 -15.90 -3.24
N LEU A 98 -25.64 -15.26 -2.22
CA LEU A 98 -26.25 -15.20 -0.88
C LEU A 98 -27.56 -14.39 -0.87
N GLN A 99 -27.74 -13.47 -1.83
CA GLN A 99 -28.98 -12.73 -2.01
C GLN A 99 -30.01 -13.45 -2.93
N GLY A 100 -29.67 -14.63 -3.43
CA GLY A 100 -30.53 -15.39 -4.36
C GLY A 100 -30.56 -14.86 -5.81
N TRP A 101 -29.74 -13.85 -6.16
CA TRP A 101 -29.69 -13.26 -7.51
C TRP A 101 -28.85 -14.10 -8.49
N VAL A 102 -27.91 -14.83 -7.98
CA VAL A 102 -26.99 -15.69 -8.75
C VAL A 102 -27.11 -17.12 -8.26
N PRO A 103 -27.24 -18.12 -9.15
CA PRO A 103 -27.29 -19.54 -8.74
C PRO A 103 -25.99 -19.96 -8.05
N ALA A 104 -26.10 -20.84 -7.04
CA ALA A 104 -24.94 -21.41 -6.33
C ALA A 104 -23.96 -22.14 -7.27
N SER A 105 -24.48 -22.72 -8.37
CA SER A 105 -23.68 -23.37 -9.42
C SER A 105 -22.68 -22.41 -10.09
N VAL A 106 -22.99 -21.11 -10.19
CA VAL A 106 -22.05 -20.09 -10.70
C VAL A 106 -20.89 -19.92 -9.73
N VAL A 107 -21.17 -19.90 -8.42
CA VAL A 107 -20.13 -19.74 -7.39
C VAL A 107 -19.21 -20.95 -7.32
N SER A 108 -19.78 -22.18 -7.40
CA SER A 108 -19.00 -23.42 -7.34
C SER A 108 -17.99 -23.56 -8.49
N GLN A 109 -18.30 -23.02 -9.68
CA GLN A 109 -17.36 -23.04 -10.80
C GLN A 109 -16.19 -22.04 -10.67
N LEU A 110 -16.27 -21.04 -9.77
CA LEU A 110 -15.21 -20.01 -9.61
C LEU A 110 -13.99 -20.53 -8.85
N VAL A 111 -14.16 -21.58 -8.08
CA VAL A 111 -13.14 -22.13 -7.20
C VAL A 111 -12.93 -23.61 -7.47
N GLN A 112 -11.80 -24.13 -7.06
CA GLN A 112 -11.48 -25.55 -7.07
C GLN A 112 -10.71 -25.93 -5.82
N PRO A 113 -10.89 -27.14 -5.29
CA PRO A 113 -10.08 -27.62 -4.19
C PRO A 113 -8.63 -27.76 -4.65
N LYS A 114 -7.70 -27.37 -3.78
CA LYS A 114 -6.27 -27.51 -4.00
C LYS A 114 -5.59 -27.94 -2.72
N PHE A 115 -4.82 -29.00 -2.82
CA PHE A 115 -3.96 -29.42 -1.73
C PHE A 115 -2.65 -28.62 -1.75
N LEU A 116 -2.25 -28.09 -0.59
CA LEU A 116 -1.00 -27.37 -0.41
C LEU A 116 0.12 -28.35 -0.03
N HIS A 117 0.95 -28.73 -0.99
CA HIS A 117 2.16 -29.52 -0.72
C HIS A 117 3.16 -28.75 0.14
N TYR A 118 3.28 -27.42 -0.10
CA TYR A 118 4.08 -26.48 0.68
C TYR A 118 3.15 -25.41 1.24
N THR A 119 3.21 -25.20 2.54
CA THR A 119 2.43 -24.15 3.19
C THR A 119 3.25 -22.84 3.21
N PRO A 120 2.61 -21.70 2.92
CA PRO A 120 3.27 -20.41 3.11
C PRO A 120 3.69 -20.21 4.56
N SER A 121 4.77 -19.46 4.79
CA SER A 121 5.22 -19.11 6.14
C SER A 121 4.07 -18.48 6.93
N GLY A 122 3.88 -18.95 8.18
CA GLY A 122 2.80 -18.49 9.05
C GLY A 122 1.38 -18.99 8.68
N PHE A 123 1.26 -19.91 7.73
CA PHE A 123 -0.01 -20.56 7.44
C PHE A 123 -0.29 -21.62 8.51
N ASP A 124 -1.40 -21.48 9.21
CA ASP A 124 -1.85 -22.49 10.17
C ASP A 124 -2.42 -23.69 9.40
N GLN A 125 -1.69 -24.78 9.41
CA GLN A 125 -2.09 -26.03 8.76
C GLN A 125 -2.87 -26.97 9.69
N GLY A 126 -3.11 -26.56 10.95
CA GLY A 126 -3.67 -27.42 11.99
C GLY A 126 -2.63 -28.42 12.52
N GLU A 127 -2.90 -29.05 13.65
CA GLU A 127 -2.00 -30.00 14.31
C GLU A 127 -1.65 -31.19 13.39
N ASP A 128 -2.64 -31.72 12.65
CA ASP A 128 -2.47 -32.86 11.73
C ASP A 128 -2.40 -32.46 10.26
N GLY A 129 -2.19 -31.17 9.96
CA GLY A 129 -2.17 -30.67 8.59
C GLY A 129 -3.55 -30.68 7.88
N GLN A 130 -4.65 -30.76 8.64
CA GLN A 130 -6.02 -30.85 8.12
C GLN A 130 -6.43 -29.63 7.28
N HIS A 131 -5.78 -28.46 7.47
CA HIS A 131 -6.09 -27.23 6.74
C HIS A 131 -5.31 -27.08 5.44
N ARG A 132 -4.65 -28.12 4.93
CA ARG A 132 -3.92 -28.08 3.65
C ARG A 132 -4.80 -28.05 2.42
N MET A 133 -6.10 -28.36 2.54
CA MET A 133 -7.07 -28.22 1.45
C MET A 133 -7.63 -26.80 1.44
N ILE A 134 -7.33 -26.05 0.40
CA ILE A 134 -7.82 -24.68 0.21
C ILE A 134 -8.71 -24.59 -1.04
N GLN A 135 -9.56 -23.57 -1.08
CA GLN A 135 -10.33 -23.22 -2.28
C GLN A 135 -9.52 -22.21 -3.11
N GLU A 136 -8.90 -22.70 -4.18
CA GLU A 136 -8.16 -21.85 -5.11
C GLU A 136 -9.09 -21.28 -6.19
N ARG A 137 -8.89 -20.01 -6.55
CA ARG A 137 -9.59 -19.43 -7.69
C ARG A 137 -9.17 -20.15 -8.97
N ARG A 138 -10.16 -20.63 -9.73
CA ARG A 138 -9.96 -21.35 -10.99
C ARG A 138 -9.48 -20.39 -12.09
N ILE A 139 -10.03 -19.17 -12.11
CA ILE A 139 -9.70 -18.16 -13.12
C ILE A 139 -8.67 -17.19 -12.54
N LYS A 140 -7.41 -17.40 -12.88
CA LYS A 140 -6.29 -16.50 -12.54
C LYS A 140 -5.10 -16.73 -13.46
N TYR A 141 -4.39 -15.67 -13.82
CA TYR A 141 -3.06 -15.76 -14.42
C TYR A 141 -2.00 -16.08 -13.37
N ARG A 142 -1.03 -16.87 -13.75
CA ARG A 142 0.22 -16.96 -12.97
C ARG A 142 1.01 -15.68 -13.22
N VAL A 143 1.37 -14.99 -12.15
CA VAL A 143 2.12 -13.74 -12.20
C VAL A 143 3.33 -13.92 -11.30
N ALA A 144 4.52 -13.64 -11.83
CA ALA A 144 5.70 -13.56 -10.99
C ALA A 144 5.49 -12.44 -9.96
N VAL A 145 5.83 -12.70 -8.72
CA VAL A 145 5.85 -11.67 -7.68
C VAL A 145 7.10 -10.81 -7.95
N PRO A 146 6.95 -9.55 -8.37
CA PRO A 146 8.11 -8.69 -8.56
C PRO A 146 8.81 -8.51 -7.22
N GLY A 147 10.15 -8.46 -7.25
CA GLY A 147 10.93 -8.09 -6.08
C GLY A 147 10.52 -6.72 -5.52
N TYR A 148 10.84 -6.47 -4.27
CA TYR A 148 10.58 -5.18 -3.64
C TYR A 148 11.57 -4.14 -4.19
N GLU A 149 11.02 -3.05 -4.73
CA GLU A 149 11.79 -1.87 -5.08
C GLU A 149 12.01 -1.04 -3.83
N TRP A 150 13.24 -0.76 -3.47
CA TRP A 150 13.65 0.11 -2.37
C TRP A 150 14.74 1.07 -2.87
N LEU A 151 14.97 2.14 -2.13
CA LEU A 151 15.99 3.14 -2.41
C LEU A 151 17.17 2.96 -1.44
N SER A 152 18.41 3.07 -1.92
CA SER A 152 19.60 3.16 -1.06
C SER A 152 19.59 4.49 -0.28
N ASP A 153 20.46 4.61 0.73
CA ASP A 153 20.59 5.85 1.50
C ASP A 153 21.02 7.01 0.59
N ASP A 154 22.01 6.81 -0.28
CA ASP A 154 22.43 7.81 -1.27
C ASP A 154 21.28 8.24 -2.21
N GLN A 155 20.42 7.29 -2.61
CA GLN A 155 19.26 7.61 -3.44
C GLN A 155 18.20 8.39 -2.67
N ILE A 156 18.02 8.13 -1.37
CA ILE A 156 17.12 8.91 -0.51
C ILE A 156 17.64 10.33 -0.36
N ASP A 157 18.94 10.49 -0.13
CA ASP A 157 19.58 11.80 -0.02
C ASP A 157 19.46 12.59 -1.32
N GLN A 158 19.69 11.96 -2.47
CA GLN A 158 19.46 12.58 -3.77
C GLN A 158 18.00 13.03 -3.97
N VAL A 159 17.02 12.25 -3.51
CA VAL A 159 15.61 12.64 -3.56
C VAL A 159 15.35 13.84 -2.63
N LEU A 160 15.95 13.86 -1.45
CA LEU A 160 15.87 14.98 -0.50
C LEU A 160 16.47 16.25 -1.10
N ASP A 161 17.61 16.16 -1.77
CA ASP A 161 18.28 17.30 -2.42
C ASP A 161 17.50 17.84 -3.63
N CYS A 162 16.68 17.00 -4.26
CA CYS A 162 15.73 17.43 -5.30
C CYS A 162 14.53 18.21 -4.76
N THR A 163 14.32 18.31 -3.44
CA THR A 163 13.21 19.06 -2.86
C THR A 163 13.53 20.55 -2.83
N THR A 164 12.52 21.39 -3.09
CA THR A 164 12.65 22.86 -3.12
C THR A 164 11.91 23.55 -1.99
N HIS A 165 11.13 22.81 -1.22
CA HIS A 165 10.29 23.32 -0.14
C HIS A 165 10.49 22.49 1.12
N ALA A 166 10.49 23.15 2.28
CA ALA A 166 10.66 22.50 3.57
C ALA A 166 9.57 21.46 3.85
N ARG A 167 8.31 21.75 3.44
CA ARG A 167 7.21 20.78 3.51
C ARG A 167 7.54 19.48 2.79
N ASP A 168 8.01 19.58 1.55
CA ASP A 168 8.23 18.40 0.70
C ASP A 168 9.44 17.61 1.21
N ARG A 169 10.49 18.30 1.66
CA ARG A 169 11.69 17.71 2.29
C ARG A 169 11.32 16.95 3.57
N PHE A 170 10.56 17.59 4.46
CA PHE A 170 10.09 16.96 5.68
C PHE A 170 9.20 15.72 5.39
N LEU A 171 8.28 15.78 4.42
CA LEU A 171 7.45 14.64 4.06
C LEU A 171 8.29 13.45 3.57
N VAL A 172 9.28 13.67 2.70
CA VAL A 172 10.16 12.62 2.19
C VAL A 172 10.98 12.01 3.34
N ALA A 173 11.62 12.85 4.16
CA ALA A 173 12.44 12.42 5.28
C ALA A 173 11.61 11.62 6.31
N LEU A 174 10.45 12.14 6.70
CA LEU A 174 9.57 11.47 7.64
C LEU A 174 9.15 10.08 7.15
N LEU A 175 8.78 9.93 5.87
CA LEU A 175 8.44 8.63 5.29
C LEU A 175 9.65 7.69 5.23
N ALA A 176 10.85 8.21 4.94
CA ALA A 176 12.09 7.44 4.86
C ALA A 176 12.56 6.92 6.21
N VAL A 177 12.36 7.70 7.28
CA VAL A 177 12.78 7.32 8.65
C VAL A 177 11.74 6.41 9.30
N THR A 178 10.47 6.79 9.23
CA THR A 178 9.40 6.11 9.96
C THR A 178 8.80 4.90 9.25
N GLY A 179 9.08 4.72 7.97
CA GLY A 179 8.47 3.67 7.17
C GLY A 179 6.94 3.72 7.10
N MET A 180 6.31 4.83 7.47
CA MET A 180 4.87 5.01 7.40
C MET A 180 4.34 4.85 5.96
N ARG A 181 3.13 4.36 5.83
CA ARG A 181 2.41 4.45 4.55
C ARG A 181 2.06 5.90 4.26
N ILE A 182 2.05 6.29 2.98
CA ILE A 182 1.71 7.66 2.59
C ILE A 182 0.34 8.12 3.15
N GLY A 183 -0.65 7.22 3.24
CA GLY A 183 -1.93 7.54 3.85
C GLY A 183 -1.85 7.76 5.36
N GLU A 184 -0.88 7.16 6.05
CA GLU A 184 -0.59 7.41 7.46
C GLU A 184 0.08 8.77 7.61
N GLY A 185 1.10 9.07 6.81
CA GLY A 185 1.78 10.37 6.83
C GLY A 185 0.84 11.54 6.51
N LEU A 186 0.04 11.44 5.45
CA LEU A 186 -0.95 12.46 5.11
C LEU A 186 -2.13 12.55 6.10
N GLY A 187 -2.31 11.56 6.94
CA GLY A 187 -3.33 11.53 7.99
C GLY A 187 -2.86 12.05 9.35
N LEU A 188 -1.60 12.44 9.48
CA LEU A 188 -1.06 12.98 10.72
C LEU A 188 -1.68 14.33 11.06
N ARG A 189 -1.98 14.50 12.33
CA ARG A 189 -2.39 15.78 12.91
C ARG A 189 -1.24 16.36 13.76
N ARG A 190 -1.30 17.64 13.99
CA ARG A 190 -0.29 18.35 14.81
C ARG A 190 -0.19 17.75 16.22
N GLU A 191 -1.29 17.29 16.77
CA GLU A 191 -1.36 16.57 18.05
C GLU A 191 -0.69 15.19 18.06
N ASP A 192 -0.34 14.64 16.90
CA ASP A 192 0.38 13.36 16.79
C ASP A 192 1.91 13.53 16.80
N MET A 193 2.40 14.80 16.73
CA MET A 193 3.81 15.15 16.60
C MET A 193 4.39 15.49 17.97
N HIS A 194 4.93 14.51 18.66
CA HIS A 194 5.53 14.66 20.00
C HIS A 194 7.04 14.82 19.86
N PHE A 195 7.50 16.03 19.59
CA PHE A 195 8.90 16.32 19.27
C PHE A 195 9.69 16.97 20.43
N LEU A 196 9.13 16.93 21.62
CA LEU A 196 9.81 17.32 22.84
C LEU A 196 10.55 16.13 23.45
N PRO A 197 11.66 16.35 24.15
CA PRO A 197 12.36 15.29 24.91
C PRO A 197 11.44 14.59 25.91
N VAL A 198 10.51 15.34 26.52
CA VAL A 198 9.52 14.85 27.47
C VAL A 198 8.14 15.31 27.03
N SER A 199 7.26 14.39 26.73
CA SER A 199 5.89 14.67 26.26
C SER A 199 4.82 14.49 27.35
N ALA A 200 5.21 14.44 28.62
CA ALA A 200 4.29 14.26 29.75
C ALA A 200 3.24 15.40 29.86
N SER A 201 3.62 16.64 29.54
CA SER A 201 2.72 17.79 29.45
C SER A 201 1.63 17.65 28.37
N LEU A 202 1.87 16.79 27.37
CA LEU A 202 0.90 16.43 26.33
C LEU A 202 0.09 15.17 26.68
N GLY A 203 0.21 14.66 27.91
CA GLY A 203 -0.45 13.43 28.35
C GLY A 203 0.14 12.15 27.76
N CYS A 204 1.36 12.20 27.20
CA CYS A 204 2.05 11.05 26.63
C CYS A 204 3.17 10.57 27.54
N ARG A 205 3.23 9.24 27.76
CA ARG A 205 4.26 8.58 28.58
C ARG A 205 5.48 8.12 27.78
N VAL A 206 5.47 8.28 26.46
CA VAL A 206 6.59 7.90 25.61
C VAL A 206 7.67 8.97 25.72
N GLU A 207 8.88 8.54 26.04
CA GLU A 207 10.06 9.43 26.13
C GLU A 207 10.69 9.65 24.77
N GLY A 208 11.30 10.82 24.59
CA GLY A 208 11.96 11.22 23.36
C GLY A 208 11.02 11.62 22.24
N PRO A 209 11.58 12.18 21.15
CA PRO A 209 10.81 12.60 19.99
C PRO A 209 10.18 11.39 19.27
N HIS A 210 8.88 11.47 19.00
CA HIS A 210 8.15 10.39 18.31
C HIS A 210 6.88 10.91 17.63
N VAL A 211 6.32 10.08 16.76
CA VAL A 211 5.07 10.34 16.03
C VAL A 211 4.05 9.26 16.35
N HIS A 212 2.82 9.66 16.68
CA HIS A 212 1.71 8.74 16.83
C HIS A 212 1.01 8.49 15.50
N VAL A 213 0.81 7.23 15.15
CA VAL A 213 0.01 6.82 13.99
C VAL A 213 -1.33 6.30 14.50
N ARG A 214 -2.39 7.08 14.27
CA ARG A 214 -3.76 6.77 14.71
C ARG A 214 -4.69 6.61 13.53
N ARG A 215 -5.66 5.70 13.66
CA ARG A 215 -6.68 5.48 12.63
C ARG A 215 -7.81 6.48 12.82
N ARG A 216 -8.02 7.35 11.84
CA ARG A 216 -9.07 8.38 11.85
C ARG A 216 -9.66 8.56 10.45
N LEU A 217 -10.89 9.07 10.39
CA LEU A 217 -11.46 9.61 9.16
C LEU A 217 -10.95 11.04 8.99
N ASN A 218 -10.28 11.31 7.89
CA ASN A 218 -9.70 12.62 7.59
C ASN A 218 -10.38 13.25 6.36
N SER A 219 -10.49 14.57 6.36
CA SER A 219 -11.11 15.35 5.28
C SER A 219 -10.43 15.18 3.91
N ASN A 220 -9.13 14.84 3.90
CA ASN A 220 -8.37 14.54 2.69
C ASN A 220 -8.49 13.07 2.23
N ASN A 221 -9.34 12.26 2.88
CA ASN A 221 -9.47 10.81 2.68
C ASN A 221 -8.16 10.02 2.92
N ALA A 222 -7.19 10.60 3.61
CA ALA A 222 -6.02 9.87 4.09
C ALA A 222 -6.44 8.94 5.24
N TYR A 223 -5.93 7.71 5.22
CA TYR A 223 -6.40 6.68 6.12
C TYR A 223 -5.27 5.74 6.54
N ALA A 224 -5.15 5.53 7.84
CA ALA A 224 -4.25 4.53 8.38
C ALA A 224 -4.89 3.14 8.23
N LYS A 225 -4.23 2.25 7.46
CA LYS A 225 -4.71 0.87 7.26
C LYS A 225 -4.53 -0.02 8.49
N SER A 226 -3.59 0.32 9.37
CA SER A 226 -3.41 -0.38 10.65
C SER A 226 -4.62 -0.15 11.55
N HIS A 227 -5.18 -1.21 12.13
CA HIS A 227 -6.26 -1.12 13.10
C HIS A 227 -5.77 -0.70 14.49
N TYR A 228 -4.49 -0.92 14.78
CA TYR A 228 -3.89 -0.60 16.08
C TYR A 228 -3.11 0.71 15.99
N PRO A 229 -3.32 1.61 16.96
CA PRO A 229 -2.47 2.78 17.10
C PRO A 229 -1.06 2.34 17.46
N ARG A 230 -0.08 3.08 16.99
CA ARG A 230 1.34 2.88 17.33
C ARG A 230 2.07 4.20 17.37
N TRP A 231 3.22 4.20 17.98
CA TRP A 231 4.16 5.32 17.91
C TRP A 231 5.45 4.89 17.24
N ILE A 232 6.17 5.83 16.65
CA ILE A 232 7.41 5.60 15.93
C ILE A 232 8.40 6.65 16.39
N PRO A 233 9.57 6.27 16.95
CA PRO A 233 10.57 7.23 17.35
C PRO A 233 11.16 7.93 16.13
N VAL A 234 11.62 9.17 16.33
CA VAL A 234 12.35 9.97 15.34
C VAL A 234 13.55 10.62 15.99
N GLU A 235 14.57 10.92 15.18
CA GLU A 235 15.80 11.57 15.63
C GLU A 235 15.73 13.09 15.47
N ALA A 236 16.72 13.79 16.05
CA ALA A 236 16.82 15.24 16.06
C ALA A 236 16.73 15.88 14.67
N ASP A 237 17.39 15.29 13.67
CA ASP A 237 17.36 15.76 12.28
C ASP A 237 15.92 15.85 11.73
N THR A 238 15.06 14.89 12.10
CA THR A 238 13.65 14.90 11.69
C THR A 238 12.88 16.03 12.39
N VAL A 239 13.22 16.32 13.65
CA VAL A 239 12.66 17.45 14.41
C VAL A 239 13.05 18.79 13.80
N GLU A 240 14.30 18.94 13.39
CA GLU A 240 14.81 20.15 12.71
C GLU A 240 14.11 20.38 11.38
N LEU A 241 13.93 19.32 10.58
CA LEU A 241 13.17 19.41 9.32
C LEU A 241 11.71 19.80 9.56
N TYR A 242 11.10 19.34 10.64
CA TYR A 242 9.76 19.77 11.03
C TYR A 242 9.74 21.24 11.44
N ALA A 243 10.73 21.72 12.17
CA ALA A 243 10.83 23.13 12.55
C ALA A 243 10.96 24.04 11.31
N ALA A 244 11.79 23.67 10.35
CA ALA A 244 11.91 24.37 9.07
C ALA A 244 10.58 24.39 8.30
N TYR A 245 9.88 23.25 8.25
CA TYR A 245 8.56 23.18 7.65
C TYR A 245 7.52 24.03 8.40
N ARG A 246 7.56 24.04 9.72
CA ARG A 246 6.67 24.89 10.54
C ARG A 246 6.83 26.35 10.19
N TYR A 247 8.05 26.84 10.06
CA TYR A 247 8.32 28.21 9.64
C TYR A 247 7.71 28.52 8.25
N GLU A 248 7.89 27.63 7.27
CA GLU A 248 7.28 27.76 5.94
C GLU A 248 5.75 27.74 6.00
N ARG A 249 5.17 26.91 6.85
CA ARG A 249 3.73 26.77 7.04
C ARG A 249 3.10 27.96 7.72
N ASP A 250 3.74 28.47 8.76
CA ASP A 250 3.23 29.58 9.58
C ASP A 250 3.27 30.92 8.80
N ALA A 251 4.01 30.99 7.68
CA ALA A 251 3.92 32.08 6.71
C ALA A 251 2.66 32.07 5.82
N VAL A 252 1.81 31.06 5.91
CA VAL A 252 0.57 30.92 5.13
C VAL A 252 -0.65 30.98 6.09
N PRO A 253 -1.32 32.16 6.22
CA PRO A 253 -2.40 32.35 7.18
C PRO A 253 -3.54 31.34 7.05
N GLU A 254 -3.87 30.92 5.82
CA GLU A 254 -4.92 29.93 5.56
C GLU A 254 -4.62 28.56 6.19
N ALA A 255 -3.37 28.29 6.53
CA ALA A 255 -2.96 27.04 7.18
C ALA A 255 -3.14 27.04 8.70
N GLU A 256 -3.40 28.19 9.31
CA GLU A 256 -3.45 28.34 10.79
C GLU A 256 -4.53 27.45 11.42
N GLY A 257 -5.75 27.49 10.87
CA GLY A 257 -6.90 26.74 11.37
C GLY A 257 -6.89 25.25 11.06
N CYS A 258 -5.93 24.75 10.30
CA CYS A 258 -5.86 23.34 9.92
C CYS A 258 -5.05 22.53 10.93
N ASP A 259 -5.62 21.48 11.49
CA ASP A 259 -4.96 20.58 12.44
C ASP A 259 -4.05 19.52 11.76
N MET A 260 -4.21 19.33 10.44
CA MET A 260 -3.39 18.38 9.70
C MET A 260 -1.94 18.87 9.56
N VAL A 261 -0.99 17.93 9.65
CA VAL A 261 0.44 18.26 9.50
C VAL A 261 0.71 18.78 8.10
N PHE A 262 0.36 18.03 7.07
CA PHE A 262 0.66 18.37 5.68
C PHE A 262 -0.51 19.08 4.99
N VAL A 263 -0.26 20.33 4.59
CA VAL A 263 -1.24 21.21 3.95
C VAL A 263 -0.70 21.79 2.63
N ASN A 264 -1.61 22.31 1.81
CA ASN A 264 -1.24 23.01 0.58
C ASN A 264 -0.73 24.41 0.93
N LEU A 265 0.53 24.72 0.61
CA LEU A 265 1.15 26.02 0.86
C LEU A 265 1.41 26.83 -0.42
N PHE A 266 1.47 26.17 -1.58
CA PHE A 266 1.98 26.80 -2.81
C PHE A 266 0.94 26.83 -3.95
N ARG A 267 -0.18 26.17 -3.79
CA ARG A 267 -1.27 26.10 -4.79
C ARG A 267 -2.61 26.02 -4.10
N ALA A 268 -3.57 26.76 -4.63
CA ALA A 268 -4.94 26.73 -4.15
C ALA A 268 -5.56 25.32 -4.21
N PRO A 269 -6.43 24.99 -3.26
CA PRO A 269 -6.80 25.80 -2.10
C PRO A 269 -5.70 25.78 -1.04
N LEU A 270 -5.21 26.96 -0.61
CA LEU A 270 -4.21 27.09 0.42
C LEU A 270 -4.77 26.65 1.79
N GLY A 271 -3.90 26.20 2.68
CA GLY A 271 -4.28 25.75 4.02
C GLY A 271 -5.03 24.42 4.07
N GLU A 272 -5.62 23.97 2.96
CA GLU A 272 -6.33 22.69 2.89
C GLU A 272 -5.39 21.49 3.06
N PRO A 273 -5.86 20.39 3.69
CA PRO A 273 -5.09 19.17 3.84
C PRO A 273 -4.57 18.60 2.52
N MET A 274 -3.30 18.28 2.47
CA MET A 274 -2.67 17.70 1.29
C MET A 274 -3.29 16.35 0.94
N LYS A 275 -3.64 16.15 -0.34
CA LYS A 275 -4.28 14.92 -0.84
C LYS A 275 -3.27 14.00 -1.54
N TYR A 276 -3.57 12.69 -1.58
CA TYR A 276 -2.74 11.70 -2.24
C TYR A 276 -2.35 12.05 -3.70
N PRO A 277 -3.24 12.57 -4.58
CA PRO A 277 -2.85 12.95 -5.92
C PRO A 277 -1.74 14.01 -5.96
N SER A 278 -1.78 15.01 -5.06
CA SER A 278 -0.74 16.05 -4.96
C SER A 278 0.62 15.44 -4.59
N THR A 279 0.62 14.50 -3.65
CA THR A 279 1.84 13.77 -3.27
C THR A 279 2.36 12.89 -4.40
N TYR A 280 1.46 12.24 -5.15
CA TYR A 280 1.87 11.44 -6.30
C TYR A 280 2.59 12.29 -7.37
N GLU A 281 2.06 13.48 -7.68
CA GLU A 281 2.69 14.42 -8.60
C GLU A 281 4.01 15.00 -8.03
N LEU A 282 4.11 15.20 -6.71
CA LEU A 282 5.37 15.56 -6.07
C LEU A 282 6.44 14.49 -6.33
N PHE A 283 6.16 13.23 -5.97
CA PHE A 283 7.12 12.14 -6.16
C PHE A 283 7.47 11.90 -7.63
N LYS A 284 6.54 12.14 -8.55
CA LYS A 284 6.83 12.09 -9.99
C LYS A 284 7.84 13.15 -10.42
N ARG A 285 7.71 14.38 -9.89
CA ARG A 285 8.68 15.46 -10.14
C ARG A 285 10.05 15.16 -9.52
N LEU A 286 10.07 14.67 -8.27
CA LEU A 286 11.32 14.29 -7.60
C LEU A 286 12.04 13.16 -8.35
N ALA A 287 11.32 12.12 -8.76
CA ALA A 287 11.86 11.03 -9.57
C ALA A 287 12.45 11.51 -10.90
N ALA A 288 11.78 12.46 -11.58
CA ALA A 288 12.29 13.05 -12.81
C ALA A 288 13.56 13.86 -12.60
N ARG A 289 13.67 14.60 -11.48
CA ARG A 289 14.87 15.37 -11.14
C ARG A 289 16.05 14.49 -10.71
N ALA A 290 15.75 13.45 -9.93
CA ALA A 290 16.75 12.50 -9.45
C ALA A 290 17.24 11.52 -10.56
N GLY A 291 16.53 11.43 -11.69
CA GLY A 291 16.90 10.56 -12.80
C GLY A 291 16.57 9.07 -12.59
N PHE A 292 15.89 8.71 -11.53
CA PHE A 292 15.47 7.34 -11.23
C PHE A 292 14.07 7.30 -10.64
N ARG A 293 13.51 6.09 -10.56
CA ARG A 293 12.17 5.87 -10.03
C ARG A 293 12.15 6.05 -8.51
N ALA A 294 11.36 7.00 -8.02
CA ALA A 294 11.09 7.20 -6.59
C ALA A 294 9.58 7.26 -6.33
N ARG A 295 9.12 6.52 -5.33
CA ARG A 295 7.70 6.46 -4.93
C ARG A 295 7.61 6.40 -3.41
N PRO A 296 6.53 6.91 -2.79
CA PRO A 296 6.36 6.85 -1.33
C PRO A 296 6.52 5.44 -0.75
N HIS A 297 6.04 4.41 -1.47
CA HIS A 297 6.11 3.04 -0.99
C HIS A 297 7.53 2.47 -0.98
N MET A 298 8.40 2.95 -1.87
CA MET A 298 9.81 2.58 -1.88
C MET A 298 10.53 3.09 -0.62
N LEU A 299 10.23 4.30 -0.14
CA LEU A 299 10.77 4.83 1.14
C LEU A 299 10.41 3.94 2.32
N ARG A 300 9.17 3.44 2.37
CA ARG A 300 8.77 2.48 3.40
C ARG A 300 9.55 1.17 3.28
N HIS A 301 9.75 0.66 2.07
CA HIS A 301 10.57 -0.52 1.87
C HIS A 301 12.02 -0.29 2.31
N SER A 302 12.58 0.88 2.00
CA SER A 302 13.91 1.28 2.45
C SER A 302 14.02 1.32 3.98
N ALA A 303 13.07 1.95 4.67
CA ALA A 303 13.05 2.02 6.13
C ALA A 303 13.07 0.62 6.76
N ILE A 304 12.15 -0.25 6.35
CA ILE A 304 12.04 -1.61 6.91
C ILE A 304 13.30 -2.42 6.60
N THR A 305 13.81 -2.33 5.37
CA THR A 305 15.06 -3.01 4.98
C THR A 305 16.24 -2.54 5.83
N ARG A 306 16.35 -1.21 6.07
CA ARG A 306 17.39 -0.61 6.91
C ARG A 306 17.30 -1.09 8.34
N TRP A 307 16.10 -1.10 8.94
CA TRP A 307 15.89 -1.58 10.31
C TRP A 307 16.35 -3.03 10.48
N LEU A 308 15.93 -3.92 9.58
CA LEU A 308 16.32 -5.33 9.65
C LEU A 308 17.83 -5.54 9.41
N ARG A 309 18.44 -4.76 8.51
CA ARG A 309 19.90 -4.84 8.25
C ARG A 309 20.74 -4.28 9.40
N SER A 310 20.21 -3.29 10.14
CA SER A 310 20.87 -2.80 11.36
C SER A 310 20.73 -3.75 12.56
N GLY A 311 20.09 -4.92 12.38
CA GLY A 311 19.92 -5.92 13.43
C GLY A 311 18.68 -5.72 14.31
N MET A 312 17.77 -4.83 13.92
CA MET A 312 16.48 -4.68 14.62
C MET A 312 15.70 -5.98 14.58
N ASP A 313 15.15 -6.37 15.73
CA ASP A 313 14.29 -7.53 15.83
C ASP A 313 13.10 -7.43 14.85
N ARG A 314 12.76 -8.58 14.24
CA ARG A 314 11.70 -8.65 13.23
C ARG A 314 10.34 -8.21 13.76
N ASP A 315 10.02 -8.57 15.02
CA ASP A 315 8.73 -8.24 15.62
C ASP A 315 8.65 -6.75 15.96
N VAL A 316 9.78 -6.15 16.38
CA VAL A 316 9.88 -4.70 16.57
C VAL A 316 9.68 -3.96 15.25
N ALA A 317 10.39 -4.37 14.19
CA ALA A 317 10.24 -3.80 12.86
C ALA A 317 8.80 -3.98 12.31
N GLN A 318 8.18 -5.14 12.55
CA GLN A 318 6.79 -5.42 12.19
C GLN A 318 5.82 -4.47 12.89
N ASN A 319 6.00 -4.27 14.19
CA ASN A 319 5.18 -3.36 15.01
C ASN A 319 5.32 -1.91 14.51
N MET A 320 6.55 -1.41 14.37
CA MET A 320 6.83 -0.06 13.85
C MET A 320 6.24 0.13 12.44
N ALA A 321 6.35 -0.86 11.57
CA ALA A 321 5.76 -0.82 10.25
C ALA A 321 4.21 -0.89 10.29
N GLY A 322 3.60 -1.38 11.36
CA GLY A 322 2.16 -1.63 11.44
C GLY A 322 1.71 -2.72 10.48
N HIS A 323 2.46 -3.81 10.39
CA HIS A 323 2.09 -5.03 9.68
C HIS A 323 1.28 -5.94 10.61
N GLN A 324 0.06 -6.30 10.18
CA GLN A 324 -0.81 -7.21 10.95
C GLN A 324 -0.39 -8.67 10.82
N SER A 325 0.19 -9.04 9.68
CA SER A 325 0.64 -10.40 9.41
C SER A 325 2.17 -10.48 9.39
N PRO A 326 2.79 -11.44 10.10
CA PRO A 326 4.22 -11.72 10.01
C PRO A 326 4.70 -11.97 8.58
N GLN A 327 3.86 -12.56 7.74
CA GLN A 327 4.14 -12.80 6.31
C GLN A 327 4.39 -11.50 5.52
N SER A 328 3.88 -10.37 6.01
CA SER A 328 4.16 -9.06 5.40
C SER A 328 5.62 -8.64 5.55
N MET A 329 6.39 -9.33 6.41
CA MET A 329 7.82 -9.11 6.61
C MET A 329 8.69 -10.01 5.73
N ASP A 330 8.15 -11.12 5.21
CA ASP A 330 8.89 -12.09 4.39
C ASP A 330 9.65 -11.46 3.22
N PRO A 331 9.07 -10.46 2.52
CA PRO A 331 9.74 -9.80 1.41
C PRO A 331 11.05 -9.08 1.79
N TYR A 332 11.19 -8.67 3.04
CA TYR A 332 12.38 -7.96 3.54
C TYR A 332 13.46 -8.89 4.09
N THR A 333 13.13 -10.17 4.25
CA THR A 333 14.07 -11.21 4.69
C THR A 333 14.83 -11.88 3.54
N HIS A 334 14.52 -11.50 2.30
CA HIS A 334 15.25 -12.00 1.14
C HIS A 334 16.68 -11.47 1.11
N ALA A 335 17.62 -12.37 1.19
CA ALA A 335 19.03 -12.08 1.04
C ALA A 335 19.31 -11.46 -0.34
N THR A 336 19.97 -10.31 -0.36
CA THR A 336 20.52 -9.75 -1.59
C THR A 336 21.70 -10.60 -2.06
N ASP A 337 22.14 -10.37 -3.30
CA ASP A 337 23.38 -11.05 -3.78
C ASP A 337 24.60 -10.64 -2.96
N GLN A 338 24.60 -9.42 -2.38
CA GLN A 338 25.66 -9.00 -1.47
C GLN A 338 25.58 -9.77 -0.14
N ASP A 339 24.39 -9.92 0.44
CA ASP A 339 24.20 -10.68 1.70
C ASP A 339 24.67 -12.14 1.53
N LYS A 340 24.38 -12.74 0.36
CA LYS A 340 24.88 -14.11 0.04
C LYS A 340 26.39 -14.17 -0.03
N ARG A 341 27.03 -13.18 -0.65
CA ARG A 341 28.49 -13.08 -0.75
C ARG A 341 29.13 -12.91 0.62
N ASP A 342 28.56 -12.03 1.46
CA ASP A 342 29.09 -11.73 2.79
C ASP A 342 28.88 -12.91 3.75
N ALA A 343 27.77 -13.62 3.64
CA ALA A 343 27.55 -14.87 4.38
C ALA A 343 28.61 -15.95 4.01
N VAL A 344 28.91 -16.11 2.74
CA VAL A 344 29.95 -17.05 2.28
C VAL A 344 31.34 -16.63 2.78
N LYS A 345 31.68 -15.33 2.75
CA LYS A 345 32.94 -14.81 3.29
C LYS A 345 33.06 -15.07 4.80
N LEU A 346 31.98 -14.82 5.54
CA LEU A 346 31.93 -15.06 6.99
C LEU A 346 32.18 -16.54 7.32
N VAL A 347 31.55 -17.46 6.59
CA VAL A 347 31.78 -18.91 6.76
C VAL A 347 33.21 -19.29 6.42
N ALA A 348 33.78 -18.71 5.38
CA ALA A 348 35.18 -18.95 5.00
C ALA A 348 36.16 -18.43 6.05
N ALA A 349 35.89 -17.25 6.65
CA ALA A 349 36.71 -16.70 7.75
C ALA A 349 36.66 -17.60 8.97
N LYS A 350 35.50 -18.01 9.46
CA LYS A 350 35.32 -18.92 10.60
C LYS A 350 36.01 -20.28 10.38
N ARG A 351 36.01 -20.81 9.15
CA ARG A 351 36.74 -22.05 8.82
C ARG A 351 38.26 -21.89 8.86
N LYS A 352 38.78 -20.70 8.55
CA LYS A 352 40.24 -20.43 8.69
C LYS A 352 40.63 -20.30 10.16
N GLU A 353 39.82 -19.61 10.99
CA GLU A 353 40.05 -19.50 12.43
C GLU A 353 40.00 -20.84 13.13
N ALA A 354 39.11 -21.75 12.76
CA ALA A 354 38.97 -23.08 13.35
C ALA A 354 40.08 -24.04 12.92
N ARG A 355 40.97 -23.67 11.98
CA ARG A 355 42.14 -24.47 11.52
C ARG A 355 43.47 -23.98 12.05
N GLN A 356 43.50 -22.86 12.74
CA GLN A 356 44.60 -22.32 13.51
C GLN A 356 44.49 -22.76 14.98
#